data_7b75a5cb12ddab0c0cb68ae512eecaf1
#
_entry.id   7b75a5cb12ddab0c0cb68ae512eecaf1
#
_cell.length_a   1.000
_cell.length_b   1.000
_cell.length_c   1.000
_cell.angle_alpha   90.00
_cell.angle_beta   90.00
_cell.angle_gamma   90.00
#
_symmetry.space_group_name_H-M   'P 1'
#
loop_
_entity.id
_entity.type
_entity.pdbx_description
1 polymer ?
#
loop_
_entity_poly.entity_id
_entity_poly.type
_entity_poly.pdbx_seq_one_letter_code
_entity_poly.pdbx_strand_id
1 'polypeptide(L)'
;MTSFARFGLPAPILRTLDEQGVAVPYPIQAAALPDALAGRDVLGRGRTGSGKTLAFGLALLTRTAGRRAQPKEPPALVLVPTRELAQQVAEALTPYAEALRLRLATVVGGVSIGRQAAALREGAEIVVATPGRLHDLVARKGCRLGRVRIVVLDEADQMCDLGFLPQVDEILDQVPSGGQTMLFSATLDRDVDDLVRRRLRDPAVHAVDPSSGSVPAIEHHLLVVHGPDRYAVATEIAARDGRVLLFLDTKHGVDLLTRHLRASGVAAAALHSGKSQPQRTRTLAQFKEGQVTSLVATNVAARGLHVDDLDLVVNVDPATDPKDYLHRAGRTARAGRSGTVVTLVLPGQRRETSQVMTDADVTPKVTKVRSGEAELSRITGARTPSGRPLDGGPAAPRPKNHNAPFRGLGTAKDASGGSGGRPSRRSSEARKLAEARRAARVRRGG
;
A
#
# COMPACT_ATOMS: atom_id res chain seq x y z
N MET A 1 -14.84 -12.60 29.52
CA MET A 1 -14.38 -11.83 28.33
C MET A 1 -13.75 -10.53 28.80
N THR A 2 -12.62 -10.16 28.24
CA THR A 2 -11.92 -8.91 28.59
C THR A 2 -12.64 -7.73 27.95
N SER A 3 -13.08 -6.73 28.75
CA SER A 3 -13.72 -5.52 28.26
C SER A 3 -12.72 -4.37 28.18
N PHE A 4 -12.91 -3.40 27.27
CA PHE A 4 -12.09 -2.19 27.19
C PHE A 4 -12.18 -1.31 28.44
N ALA A 5 -13.26 -1.41 29.22
CA ALA A 5 -13.43 -0.65 30.46
C ALA A 5 -12.32 -0.88 31.51
N ARG A 6 -11.66 -2.05 31.47
CA ARG A 6 -10.58 -2.41 32.41
C ARG A 6 -9.26 -1.67 32.18
N PHE A 7 -9.07 -1.02 31.02
CA PHE A 7 -7.83 -0.36 30.67
C PHE A 7 -7.72 1.10 31.10
N GLY A 8 -8.74 1.65 31.77
CA GLY A 8 -8.74 3.05 32.20
C GLY A 8 -8.82 4.06 31.06
N LEU A 9 -9.41 3.69 29.94
CA LEU A 9 -9.64 4.57 28.80
C LEU A 9 -10.64 5.68 29.17
N PRO A 10 -10.50 6.91 28.62
CA PRO A 10 -11.45 7.99 28.81
C PRO A 10 -12.89 7.60 28.44
N ALA A 11 -13.86 8.04 29.20
CA ALA A 11 -15.29 7.75 28.97
C ALA A 11 -15.77 8.08 27.53
N PRO A 12 -15.31 9.17 26.85
CA PRO A 12 -15.65 9.40 25.45
C PRO A 12 -15.17 8.27 24.53
N ILE A 13 -13.94 7.74 24.73
CA ILE A 13 -13.41 6.61 23.94
C ILE A 13 -14.26 5.36 24.16
N LEU A 14 -14.63 5.04 25.41
CA LEU A 14 -15.45 3.87 25.72
C LEU A 14 -16.83 3.93 25.04
N ARG A 15 -17.45 5.11 25.04
CA ARG A 15 -18.71 5.32 24.31
C ARG A 15 -18.57 5.12 22.81
N THR A 16 -17.52 5.69 22.23
CA THR A 16 -17.26 5.53 20.78
C THR A 16 -16.96 4.07 20.40
N LEU A 17 -16.27 3.31 21.26
CA LEU A 17 -16.05 1.87 21.05
C LEU A 17 -17.38 1.11 21.01
N ASP A 18 -18.28 1.43 21.91
CA ASP A 18 -19.63 0.84 21.97
C ASP A 18 -20.48 1.21 20.75
N GLU A 19 -20.50 2.47 20.35
CA GLU A 19 -21.18 2.99 19.16
C GLU A 19 -20.64 2.34 17.86
N GLN A 20 -19.34 2.03 17.81
CA GLN A 20 -18.72 1.32 16.69
C GLN A 20 -18.86 -0.22 16.75
N GLY A 21 -19.55 -0.75 17.78
CA GLY A 21 -19.74 -2.19 17.98
C GLY A 21 -18.44 -2.94 18.37
N VAL A 22 -17.42 -2.25 18.88
CA VAL A 22 -16.13 -2.82 19.28
C VAL A 22 -16.16 -3.14 20.79
N ALA A 23 -16.88 -4.20 21.16
CA ALA A 23 -17.10 -4.54 22.57
C ALA A 23 -15.92 -5.24 23.23
N VAL A 24 -15.22 -6.11 22.50
CA VAL A 24 -14.17 -7.00 23.01
C VAL A 24 -12.83 -6.69 22.34
N PRO A 25 -11.76 -6.44 23.11
CA PRO A 25 -10.45 -6.21 22.54
C PRO A 25 -9.88 -7.48 21.89
N TYR A 26 -9.26 -7.31 20.74
CA TYR A 26 -8.44 -8.36 20.12
C TYR A 26 -7.23 -8.69 21.01
N PRO A 27 -6.64 -9.89 20.88
CA PRO A 27 -5.52 -10.31 21.71
C PRO A 27 -4.36 -9.30 21.76
N ILE A 28 -3.95 -8.72 20.63
CA ILE A 28 -2.87 -7.72 20.60
C ILE A 28 -3.25 -6.42 21.33
N GLN A 29 -4.54 -6.04 21.28
CA GLN A 29 -5.03 -4.87 22.00
C GLN A 29 -5.02 -5.12 23.51
N ALA A 30 -5.52 -6.29 23.93
CA ALA A 30 -5.55 -6.68 25.34
C ALA A 30 -4.14 -6.78 25.94
N ALA A 31 -3.16 -7.23 25.15
CA ALA A 31 -1.77 -7.35 25.57
C ALA A 31 -1.03 -6.00 25.60
N ALA A 32 -1.13 -5.21 24.53
CA ALA A 32 -0.29 -4.02 24.35
C ALA A 32 -0.84 -2.76 25.05
N LEU A 33 -2.18 -2.62 25.20
CA LEU A 33 -2.78 -1.40 25.76
C LEU A 33 -2.29 -1.03 27.16
N PRO A 34 -2.11 -1.95 28.13
CA PRO A 34 -1.64 -1.58 29.47
C PRO A 34 -0.29 -0.86 29.44
N ASP A 35 0.70 -1.43 28.77
CA ASP A 35 2.05 -0.85 28.67
C ASP A 35 2.06 0.44 27.84
N ALA A 36 1.32 0.45 26.72
CA ALA A 36 1.18 1.64 25.88
C ALA A 36 0.53 2.82 26.61
N LEU A 37 -0.49 2.58 27.42
CA LEU A 37 -1.14 3.60 28.25
C LEU A 37 -0.24 4.06 29.41
N ALA A 38 0.56 3.15 29.97
CA ALA A 38 1.57 3.48 30.99
C ALA A 38 2.73 4.34 30.44
N GLY A 39 2.85 4.45 29.11
CA GLY A 39 3.88 5.25 28.44
C GLY A 39 5.19 4.53 28.22
N ARG A 40 5.23 3.20 28.37
CA ARG A 40 6.36 2.39 27.99
C ARG A 40 6.49 2.34 26.47
N ASP A 41 7.71 2.15 25.98
CA ASP A 41 7.89 1.76 24.58
C ASP A 41 7.31 0.37 24.36
N VAL A 42 6.70 0.16 23.18
CA VAL A 42 6.01 -1.09 22.85
C VAL A 42 6.52 -1.63 21.52
N LEU A 43 6.85 -2.92 21.51
CA LEU A 43 7.06 -3.70 20.31
C LEU A 43 5.89 -4.67 20.15
N GLY A 44 5.00 -4.38 19.21
CA GLY A 44 3.83 -5.20 18.90
C GLY A 44 4.04 -6.05 17.66
N ARG A 45 4.11 -7.37 17.81
CA ARG A 45 4.15 -8.31 16.69
C ARG A 45 2.76 -8.89 16.44
N GLY A 46 2.27 -8.74 15.21
CA GLY A 46 0.99 -9.33 14.83
C GLY A 46 0.72 -9.16 13.34
N ARG A 47 0.05 -10.14 12.74
CA ARG A 47 -0.34 -10.09 11.32
C ARG A 47 -1.22 -8.87 11.03
N THR A 48 -1.28 -8.45 9.76
CA THR A 48 -2.26 -7.46 9.29
C THR A 48 -3.68 -7.98 9.60
N GLY A 49 -4.55 -7.10 10.13
CA GLY A 49 -5.92 -7.49 10.54
C GLY A 49 -6.02 -8.00 11.98
N SER A 50 -4.93 -8.07 12.76
CA SER A 50 -4.96 -8.45 14.18
C SER A 50 -5.49 -7.37 15.12
N GLY A 51 -5.84 -6.17 14.61
CA GLY A 51 -6.34 -5.05 15.42
C GLY A 51 -5.26 -4.10 15.95
N LYS A 52 -4.04 -4.12 15.38
CA LYS A 52 -2.91 -3.25 15.77
C LYS A 52 -3.26 -1.77 15.81
N THR A 53 -4.04 -1.29 14.84
CA THR A 53 -4.39 0.13 14.72
C THR A 53 -5.08 0.67 15.99
N LEU A 54 -6.03 -0.07 16.55
CA LEU A 54 -6.66 0.33 17.81
C LEU A 54 -5.75 0.06 19.01
N ALA A 55 -4.84 -0.92 18.96
CA ALA A 55 -3.89 -1.17 20.05
C ALA A 55 -3.00 0.05 20.31
N PHE A 56 -2.38 0.61 19.27
CA PHE A 56 -1.59 1.84 19.44
C PHE A 56 -2.45 3.11 19.45
N GLY A 57 -3.52 3.13 18.66
CA GLY A 57 -4.33 4.32 18.43
C GLY A 57 -5.04 4.78 19.70
N LEU A 58 -5.67 3.87 20.45
CA LEU A 58 -6.35 4.21 21.70
C LEU A 58 -5.36 4.75 22.77
N ALA A 59 -4.17 4.17 22.86
CA ALA A 59 -3.14 4.66 23.75
C ALA A 59 -2.61 6.04 23.33
N LEU A 60 -2.29 6.22 22.04
CA LEU A 60 -1.84 7.49 21.45
C LEU A 60 -2.87 8.60 21.68
N LEU A 61 -4.15 8.33 21.41
CA LEU A 61 -5.23 9.28 21.61
C LEU A 61 -5.42 9.67 23.10
N THR A 62 -5.44 8.66 23.98
CA THR A 62 -5.59 8.87 25.43
C THR A 62 -4.44 9.72 25.99
N ARG A 63 -3.21 9.43 25.60
CA ARG A 63 -2.02 10.14 26.08
C ARG A 63 -1.81 11.51 25.42
N THR A 64 -2.48 11.76 24.29
CA THR A 64 -2.49 13.07 23.62
C THR A 64 -3.64 13.94 24.12
N ALA A 65 -4.66 13.36 24.74
CA ALA A 65 -5.82 14.09 25.27
C ALA A 65 -5.41 15.24 26.20
N GLY A 66 -6.08 16.38 26.05
CA GLY A 66 -5.78 17.61 26.81
C GLY A 66 -4.56 18.41 26.32
N ARG A 67 -3.75 17.87 25.39
CA ARG A 67 -2.67 18.62 24.74
C ARG A 67 -3.22 19.46 23.60
N ARG A 68 -2.63 20.64 23.37
CA ARG A 68 -2.95 21.49 22.22
C ARG A 68 -1.71 21.60 21.33
N ALA A 69 -1.91 21.30 20.05
CA ALA A 69 -0.85 21.47 19.05
C ALA A 69 -0.53 22.96 18.86
N GLN A 70 0.73 23.32 18.84
CA GLN A 70 1.19 24.59 18.28
C GLN A 70 1.16 24.51 16.74
N PRO A 71 1.03 25.63 16.03
CA PRO A 71 1.08 25.65 14.58
C PRO A 71 2.33 24.93 14.04
N LYS A 72 2.11 23.90 13.20
CA LYS A 72 3.15 23.04 12.60
C LYS A 72 3.92 22.14 13.60
N GLU A 73 3.50 22.04 14.85
CA GLU A 73 4.20 21.27 15.89
C GLU A 73 3.26 20.23 16.52
N PRO A 74 3.06 19.08 15.87
CA PRO A 74 2.23 18.01 16.40
C PRO A 74 2.87 17.37 17.64
N PRO A 75 2.11 17.06 18.70
CA PRO A 75 2.62 16.27 19.82
C PRO A 75 2.66 14.77 19.59
N ALA A 76 1.97 14.25 18.56
CA ALA A 76 1.92 12.83 18.25
C ALA A 76 2.08 12.57 16.74
N LEU A 77 2.86 11.53 16.42
CA LEU A 77 3.20 11.14 15.06
C LEU A 77 2.95 9.65 14.84
N VAL A 78 2.31 9.30 13.73
CA VAL A 78 2.18 7.92 13.24
C VAL A 78 2.84 7.84 11.86
N LEU A 79 3.86 7.01 11.70
CA LEU A 79 4.50 6.72 10.42
C LEU A 79 4.00 5.40 9.88
N VAL A 80 3.63 5.40 8.61
CA VAL A 80 3.10 4.24 7.87
C VAL A 80 3.71 4.18 6.46
N PRO A 81 3.90 2.99 5.87
CA PRO A 81 4.60 2.84 4.59
C PRO A 81 3.84 3.40 3.38
N THR A 82 2.50 3.39 3.40
CA THR A 82 1.69 3.70 2.23
C THR A 82 0.64 4.76 2.51
N ARG A 83 0.21 5.45 1.45
CA ARG A 83 -0.85 6.49 1.51
C ARG A 83 -2.19 5.90 1.91
N GLU A 84 -2.47 4.71 1.41
CA GLU A 84 -3.68 3.97 1.67
C GLU A 84 -3.77 3.58 3.14
N LEU A 85 -2.68 3.09 3.72
CA LEU A 85 -2.63 2.77 5.15
C LEU A 85 -2.74 4.05 6.00
N ALA A 86 -2.12 5.16 5.58
CA ALA A 86 -2.30 6.44 6.28
C ALA A 86 -3.76 6.88 6.32
N GLN A 87 -4.47 6.72 5.21
CA GLN A 87 -5.90 7.04 5.13
C GLN A 87 -6.73 6.11 6.03
N GLN A 88 -6.43 4.81 6.01
CA GLN A 88 -7.14 3.82 6.84
C GLN A 88 -6.91 4.03 8.34
N VAL A 89 -5.67 4.32 8.74
CA VAL A 89 -5.36 4.66 10.13
C VAL A 89 -6.08 5.93 10.54
N ALA A 90 -6.09 6.95 9.67
CA ALA A 90 -6.82 8.19 9.93
C ALA A 90 -8.33 7.94 10.08
N GLU A 91 -8.95 7.21 9.16
CA GLU A 91 -10.37 6.84 9.20
C GLU A 91 -10.70 6.06 10.48
N ALA A 92 -9.88 5.07 10.85
CA ALA A 92 -10.09 4.26 12.04
C ALA A 92 -9.96 5.06 13.35
N LEU A 93 -9.10 6.09 13.40
CA LEU A 93 -8.87 6.87 14.61
C LEU A 93 -9.72 8.14 14.71
N THR A 94 -10.28 8.65 13.60
CA THR A 94 -11.06 9.90 13.56
C THR A 94 -12.22 9.91 14.55
N PRO A 95 -13.10 8.89 14.66
CA PRO A 95 -14.21 8.93 15.61
C PRO A 95 -13.76 9.11 17.06
N TYR A 96 -12.69 8.46 17.44
CA TYR A 96 -12.12 8.54 18.79
C TYR A 96 -11.37 9.86 19.03
N ALA A 97 -10.69 10.39 17.99
CA ALA A 97 -10.04 11.69 18.06
C ALA A 97 -11.07 12.82 18.25
N GLU A 98 -12.17 12.79 17.49
CA GLU A 98 -13.27 13.75 17.61
C GLU A 98 -13.93 13.70 19.00
N ALA A 99 -14.16 12.49 19.53
CA ALA A 99 -14.68 12.32 20.88
C ALA A 99 -13.79 12.97 21.96
N LEU A 100 -12.49 13.04 21.72
CA LEU A 100 -11.52 13.72 22.60
C LEU A 100 -11.21 15.16 22.18
N ARG A 101 -11.88 15.69 21.14
CA ARG A 101 -11.63 17.01 20.55
C ARG A 101 -10.18 17.20 20.08
N LEU A 102 -9.58 16.14 19.53
CA LEU A 102 -8.25 16.15 18.92
C LEU A 102 -8.39 16.25 17.40
N ARG A 103 -7.52 17.03 16.77
CA ARG A 103 -7.44 17.16 15.31
C ARG A 103 -6.40 16.20 14.77
N LEU A 104 -6.79 15.43 13.76
CA LEU A 104 -5.93 14.50 13.05
C LEU A 104 -5.68 15.03 11.65
N ALA A 105 -4.42 15.03 11.20
CA ALA A 105 -4.03 15.40 9.85
C ALA A 105 -3.26 14.28 9.17
N THR A 106 -3.54 14.04 7.88
CA THR A 106 -2.79 13.11 7.05
C THR A 106 -1.73 13.84 6.21
N VAL A 107 -0.52 13.30 6.17
CA VAL A 107 0.63 13.83 5.44
C VAL A 107 1.18 12.78 4.48
N VAL A 108 0.69 12.79 3.24
CA VAL A 108 0.97 11.72 2.26
C VAL A 108 1.33 12.29 0.88
N GLY A 109 2.11 11.54 0.12
CA GLY A 109 2.45 11.90 -1.26
C GLY A 109 1.22 11.92 -2.19
N GLY A 110 1.34 12.53 -3.38
CA GLY A 110 0.27 12.54 -4.40
C GLY A 110 -0.92 13.47 -4.11
N VAL A 111 -0.89 14.18 -2.98
CA VAL A 111 -1.85 15.23 -2.60
C VAL A 111 -1.13 16.56 -2.51
N SER A 112 -1.84 17.68 -2.67
CA SER A 112 -1.27 19.03 -2.60
C SER A 112 -0.52 19.25 -1.27
N ILE A 113 0.77 19.53 -1.37
CA ILE A 113 1.62 19.85 -0.20
C ILE A 113 1.16 21.12 0.52
N GLY A 114 0.65 22.10 -0.24
CA GLY A 114 0.12 23.35 0.31
C GLY A 114 -1.09 23.15 1.22
N ARG A 115 -2.01 22.25 0.85
CA ARG A 115 -3.17 21.90 1.70
C ARG A 115 -2.73 21.22 3.00
N GLN A 116 -1.76 20.31 2.92
CA GLN A 116 -1.22 19.62 4.10
C GLN A 116 -0.49 20.59 5.03
N ALA A 117 0.32 21.48 4.46
CA ALA A 117 0.98 22.53 5.23
C ALA A 117 -0.01 23.51 5.88
N ALA A 118 -1.16 23.78 5.24
CA ALA A 118 -2.22 24.59 5.82
C ALA A 118 -2.86 23.90 7.03
N ALA A 119 -3.25 22.63 6.91
CA ALA A 119 -3.79 21.84 8.02
C ALA A 119 -2.83 21.78 9.22
N LEU A 120 -1.53 21.62 8.97
CA LEU A 120 -0.54 21.66 10.05
C LEU A 120 -0.38 23.06 10.68
N ARG A 121 -0.57 24.14 9.92
CA ARG A 121 -0.57 25.51 10.46
C ARG A 121 -1.77 25.81 11.37
N GLU A 122 -2.91 25.23 11.08
CA GLU A 122 -4.09 25.28 11.93
C GLU A 122 -3.89 24.52 13.24
N GLY A 123 -2.88 23.65 13.29
CA GLY A 123 -2.51 22.81 14.41
C GLY A 123 -3.25 21.48 14.37
N ALA A 124 -2.52 20.39 14.29
CA ALA A 124 -3.04 19.03 14.42
C ALA A 124 -2.34 18.34 15.58
N GLU A 125 -3.10 17.76 16.47
CA GLU A 125 -2.56 17.03 17.62
C GLU A 125 -1.95 15.71 17.20
N ILE A 126 -2.47 15.11 16.14
CA ILE A 126 -1.98 13.83 15.61
C ILE A 126 -1.71 13.98 14.11
N VAL A 127 -0.52 13.56 13.70
CA VAL A 127 -0.15 13.49 12.29
C VAL A 127 0.06 12.03 11.89
N VAL A 128 -0.68 11.55 10.90
CA VAL A 128 -0.48 10.24 10.26
C VAL A 128 0.21 10.49 8.92
N ALA A 129 1.42 9.95 8.75
CA ALA A 129 2.27 10.34 7.63
C ALA A 129 2.96 9.15 6.95
N THR A 130 3.23 9.33 5.63
CA THR A 130 4.25 8.52 4.95
C THR A 130 5.62 9.20 5.06
N PRO A 131 6.73 8.44 5.30
CA PRO A 131 8.04 9.01 5.59
C PRO A 131 8.50 10.06 4.58
N GLY A 132 8.51 9.76 3.29
CA GLY A 132 9.00 10.69 2.27
C GLY A 132 8.26 12.02 2.21
N ARG A 133 6.94 12.06 2.43
CA ARG A 133 6.18 13.33 2.42
C ARG A 133 6.38 14.12 3.71
N LEU A 134 6.48 13.46 4.84
CA LEU A 134 6.76 14.15 6.10
C LEU A 134 8.16 14.77 6.06
N HIS A 135 9.15 14.01 5.60
CA HIS A 135 10.51 14.49 5.40
C HIS A 135 10.53 15.76 4.50
N ASP A 136 9.84 15.75 3.36
CA ASP A 136 9.71 16.91 2.46
C ASP A 136 9.06 18.13 3.17
N LEU A 137 8.02 17.92 3.99
CA LEU A 137 7.39 19.00 4.76
C LEU A 137 8.29 19.54 5.87
N VAL A 138 9.06 18.67 6.54
CA VAL A 138 10.03 19.09 7.56
C VAL A 138 11.15 19.90 6.93
N ALA A 139 11.74 19.43 5.83
CA ALA A 139 12.77 20.16 5.08
C ALA A 139 12.29 21.55 4.63
N ARG A 140 11.02 21.68 4.23
CA ARG A 140 10.38 22.97 3.85
C ARG A 140 9.86 23.79 5.04
N LYS A 141 10.17 23.41 6.28
CA LYS A 141 9.67 24.07 7.50
C LYS A 141 8.13 24.16 7.57
N GLY A 142 7.45 23.25 6.90
CA GLY A 142 6.00 23.06 6.95
C GLY A 142 5.53 22.26 8.14
N CYS A 143 6.43 21.46 8.77
CA CYS A 143 6.25 20.72 10.00
C CYS A 143 7.52 20.80 10.83
N ARG A 144 7.40 20.82 12.15
CA ARG A 144 8.50 20.75 13.12
C ARG A 144 8.21 19.64 14.12
N LEU A 145 9.21 18.81 14.41
CA LEU A 145 9.04 17.61 15.24
C LEU A 145 9.48 17.81 16.70
N GLY A 146 9.97 18.97 17.05
CA GLY A 146 10.51 19.29 18.39
C GLY A 146 9.52 19.19 19.55
N ARG A 147 8.22 19.04 19.29
CA ARG A 147 7.18 18.82 20.31
C ARG A 147 6.55 17.43 20.27
N VAL A 148 7.00 16.57 19.40
CA VAL A 148 6.52 15.18 19.35
C VAL A 148 6.92 14.46 20.62
N ARG A 149 5.97 13.80 21.27
CA ARG A 149 6.16 13.03 22.51
C ARG A 149 5.77 11.57 22.34
N ILE A 150 5.02 11.26 21.33
CA ILE A 150 4.59 9.89 21.03
C ILE A 150 4.81 9.64 19.55
N VAL A 151 5.56 8.60 19.22
CA VAL A 151 5.77 8.12 17.87
C VAL A 151 5.23 6.71 17.75
N VAL A 152 4.52 6.45 16.67
CA VAL A 152 4.13 5.09 16.24
C VAL A 152 4.74 4.80 14.89
N LEU A 153 5.38 3.64 14.76
CA LEU A 153 5.82 3.06 13.51
C LEU A 153 4.92 1.85 13.22
N ASP A 154 4.00 1.95 12.27
CA ASP A 154 3.12 0.83 11.92
C ASP A 154 3.53 0.23 10.57
N GLU A 155 3.46 -1.11 10.47
CA GLU A 155 3.97 -1.90 9.34
C GLU A 155 5.47 -1.59 9.08
N ALA A 156 6.29 -1.66 10.15
CA ALA A 156 7.71 -1.30 10.10
C ALA A 156 8.49 -2.14 9.09
N ASP A 157 8.20 -3.44 8.99
CA ASP A 157 8.76 -4.34 7.98
C ASP A 157 8.51 -3.85 6.55
N GLN A 158 7.31 -3.34 6.25
CA GLN A 158 7.03 -2.76 4.94
C GLN A 158 7.79 -1.44 4.71
N MET A 159 8.04 -0.65 5.75
CA MET A 159 8.88 0.55 5.60
C MET A 159 10.32 0.17 5.26
N CYS A 160 10.85 -0.89 5.86
CA CYS A 160 12.16 -1.46 5.52
C CYS A 160 12.20 -1.93 4.06
N ASP A 161 11.23 -2.74 3.64
CA ASP A 161 11.13 -3.29 2.27
C ASP A 161 11.01 -2.21 1.18
N LEU A 162 10.37 -1.12 1.49
CA LEU A 162 10.21 0.02 0.57
C LEU A 162 11.40 0.97 0.58
N GLY A 163 12.43 0.69 1.38
CA GLY A 163 13.64 1.50 1.47
C GLY A 163 13.43 2.83 2.18
N PHE A 164 12.46 2.94 3.09
CA PHE A 164 12.17 4.18 3.81
C PHE A 164 13.01 4.37 5.08
N LEU A 165 13.85 3.39 5.47
CA LEU A 165 14.65 3.49 6.69
C LEU A 165 15.46 4.79 6.79
N PRO A 166 16.16 5.28 5.74
CA PRO A 166 16.90 6.53 5.85
C PRO A 166 15.99 7.72 6.22
N GLN A 167 14.82 7.86 5.56
CA GLN A 167 13.89 8.93 5.88
C GLN A 167 13.25 8.78 7.26
N VAL A 168 12.97 7.55 7.69
CA VAL A 168 12.46 7.25 9.04
C VAL A 168 13.49 7.68 10.08
N ASP A 169 14.75 7.32 9.90
CA ASP A 169 15.83 7.69 10.80
C ASP A 169 16.01 9.22 10.87
N GLU A 170 16.05 9.93 9.73
CA GLU A 170 16.16 11.39 9.69
C GLU A 170 14.96 12.11 10.35
N ILE A 171 13.77 11.54 10.27
CA ILE A 171 12.58 12.04 10.97
C ILE A 171 12.71 11.83 12.48
N LEU A 172 13.09 10.61 12.90
CA LEU A 172 13.20 10.26 14.32
C LEU A 172 14.34 11.02 15.03
N ASP A 173 15.42 11.35 14.34
CA ASP A 173 16.52 12.15 14.85
C ASP A 173 16.10 13.59 15.23
N GLN A 174 14.98 14.08 14.68
CA GLN A 174 14.41 15.40 14.99
C GLN A 174 13.36 15.35 16.11
N VAL A 175 12.98 14.15 16.56
CA VAL A 175 12.06 13.96 17.68
C VAL A 175 12.84 14.02 18.99
N PRO A 176 12.40 14.82 19.99
CA PRO A 176 13.09 14.90 21.27
C PRO A 176 13.18 13.54 21.95
N SER A 177 14.32 13.31 22.59
CA SER A 177 14.51 12.14 23.43
C SER A 177 13.58 12.16 24.65
N GLY A 178 13.18 10.97 25.15
CA GLY A 178 12.31 10.83 26.32
C GLY A 178 10.82 10.78 26.01
N GLY A 179 10.44 10.80 24.74
CA GLY A 179 9.09 10.43 24.27
C GLY A 179 8.87 8.92 24.28
N GLN A 180 7.64 8.50 24.03
CA GLN A 180 7.24 7.10 23.82
C GLN A 180 7.37 6.72 22.37
N THR A 181 7.96 5.56 22.08
CA THR A 181 7.98 4.95 20.74
C THR A 181 7.25 3.62 20.76
N MET A 182 6.30 3.45 19.88
CA MET A 182 5.59 2.20 19.67
C MET A 182 5.86 1.70 18.25
N LEU A 183 6.31 0.48 18.11
CA LEU A 183 6.59 -0.15 16.81
C LEU A 183 5.70 -1.37 16.63
N PHE A 184 5.01 -1.41 15.51
CA PHE A 184 4.15 -2.54 15.13
C PHE A 184 4.61 -3.11 13.79
N SER A 185 4.75 -4.44 13.74
CA SER A 185 5.21 -5.16 12.55
C SER A 185 4.55 -6.53 12.45
N ALA A 186 4.45 -7.08 11.25
CA ALA A 186 4.05 -8.46 11.05
C ALA A 186 5.23 -9.42 11.22
N THR A 187 6.44 -8.99 10.83
CA THR A 187 7.69 -9.74 10.93
C THR A 187 8.73 -8.98 11.74
N LEU A 188 9.64 -9.70 12.38
CA LEU A 188 10.83 -9.16 13.03
C LEU A 188 12.04 -9.73 12.29
N ASP A 189 12.35 -9.14 11.15
CA ASP A 189 13.58 -9.44 10.43
C ASP A 189 14.75 -8.57 10.95
N ARG A 190 15.93 -8.79 10.39
CA ARG A 190 17.16 -8.09 10.83
C ARG A 190 17.02 -6.57 10.77
N ASP A 191 16.37 -6.03 9.74
CA ASP A 191 16.24 -4.59 9.55
C ASP A 191 15.29 -3.98 10.59
N VAL A 192 14.19 -4.68 10.90
CA VAL A 192 13.25 -4.29 11.97
C VAL A 192 13.92 -4.41 13.33
N ASP A 193 14.67 -5.48 13.60
CA ASP A 193 15.41 -5.65 14.85
C ASP A 193 16.45 -4.54 15.05
N ASP A 194 17.15 -4.13 13.99
CA ASP A 194 18.10 -3.02 14.04
C ASP A 194 17.39 -1.69 14.32
N LEU A 195 16.20 -1.47 13.75
CA LEU A 195 15.38 -0.30 14.03
C LEU A 195 14.90 -0.28 15.50
N VAL A 196 14.43 -1.43 16.01
CA VAL A 196 14.02 -1.60 17.41
C VAL A 196 15.16 -1.24 18.35
N ARG A 197 16.35 -1.84 18.16
CA ARG A 197 17.53 -1.58 19.00
C ARG A 197 17.95 -0.11 19.03
N ARG A 198 17.81 0.61 17.92
CA ARG A 198 18.20 2.01 17.81
C ARG A 198 17.17 2.98 18.37
N ARG A 199 15.87 2.63 18.29
CA ARG A 199 14.78 3.60 18.48
C ARG A 199 13.86 3.33 19.67
N LEU A 200 13.84 2.11 20.22
CA LEU A 200 13.03 1.76 21.37
C LEU A 200 13.92 1.58 22.62
N ARG A 201 13.39 1.95 23.79
CA ARG A 201 14.06 1.83 25.08
C ARG A 201 13.33 0.84 25.95
N ASP A 202 13.95 -0.27 26.28
CA ASP A 202 13.38 -1.34 27.09
C ASP A 202 11.91 -1.61 26.75
N PRO A 203 11.61 -1.95 25.48
CA PRO A 203 10.23 -2.05 25.02
C PRO A 203 9.50 -3.24 25.67
N ALA A 204 8.24 -3.02 26.03
CA ALA A 204 7.33 -4.13 26.30
C ALA A 204 7.05 -4.88 25.00
N VAL A 205 7.44 -6.14 24.94
CA VAL A 205 7.29 -6.96 23.73
C VAL A 205 5.99 -7.78 23.81
N HIS A 206 5.09 -7.56 22.86
CA HIS A 206 3.83 -8.28 22.75
C HIS A 206 3.77 -8.97 21.39
N ALA A 207 3.91 -10.30 21.41
CA ALA A 207 3.71 -11.14 20.25
C ALA A 207 2.40 -11.91 20.43
N VAL A 208 1.52 -11.79 19.45
CA VAL A 208 0.32 -12.62 19.41
C VAL A 208 0.54 -13.65 18.34
N ASP A 209 0.96 -14.85 18.79
CA ASP A 209 1.02 -16.00 17.91
C ASP A 209 -0.38 -16.50 17.57
N PRO A 210 -0.60 -16.96 16.34
CA PRO A 210 -1.87 -17.53 15.93
C PRO A 210 -2.28 -18.82 16.67
N SER A 211 -1.42 -19.34 17.55
CA SER A 211 -1.54 -20.67 18.17
C SER A 211 -2.62 -20.80 19.26
N SER A 212 -3.29 -19.71 19.68
CA SER A 212 -4.31 -19.77 20.75
C SER A 212 -5.77 -19.67 20.31
N GLY A 213 -6.04 -19.61 19.02
CA GLY A 213 -7.38 -19.71 18.43
C GLY A 213 -7.25 -20.27 17.04
N SER A 214 -8.17 -21.10 16.57
CA SER A 214 -8.14 -21.71 15.24
C SER A 214 -7.68 -20.70 14.18
N VAL A 215 -6.41 -20.83 13.76
CA VAL A 215 -5.87 -20.02 12.65
C VAL A 215 -6.76 -20.33 11.46
N PRO A 216 -7.40 -19.33 10.84
CA PRO A 216 -8.11 -19.59 9.60
C PRO A 216 -7.11 -20.20 8.62
N ALA A 217 -7.34 -21.43 8.24
CA ALA A 217 -6.44 -22.15 7.36
C ALA A 217 -6.42 -21.43 6.01
N ILE A 218 -5.24 -20.94 5.61
CA ILE A 218 -5.03 -20.50 4.22
C ILE A 218 -4.70 -21.76 3.43
N GLU A 219 -5.52 -22.06 2.43
CA GLU A 219 -5.18 -23.09 1.46
C GLU A 219 -4.26 -22.50 0.39
N HIS A 220 -3.10 -23.14 0.19
CA HIS A 220 -2.12 -22.72 -0.78
C HIS A 220 -2.08 -23.67 -1.97
N HIS A 221 -2.34 -23.14 -3.16
CA HIS A 221 -2.33 -23.90 -4.42
C HIS A 221 -1.29 -23.36 -5.39
N LEU A 222 -0.50 -24.25 -5.98
CA LEU A 222 0.42 -23.96 -7.07
C LEU A 222 -0.17 -24.57 -8.35
N LEU A 223 -0.76 -23.74 -9.19
CA LEU A 223 -1.39 -24.17 -10.44
C LEU A 223 -0.40 -24.08 -11.60
N VAL A 224 -0.03 -25.22 -12.16
CA VAL A 224 0.86 -25.32 -13.31
C VAL A 224 0.01 -25.15 -14.58
N VAL A 225 0.21 -24.04 -15.29
CA VAL A 225 -0.54 -23.66 -16.49
C VAL A 225 0.37 -23.62 -17.72
N HIS A 226 -0.17 -23.93 -18.90
CA HIS A 226 0.55 -23.69 -20.15
C HIS A 226 0.65 -22.19 -20.46
N GLY A 227 1.74 -21.76 -21.10
CA GLY A 227 1.96 -20.34 -21.39
C GLY A 227 0.78 -19.63 -22.08
N PRO A 228 0.21 -20.19 -23.18
CA PRO A 228 -0.94 -19.61 -23.86
C PRO A 228 -2.19 -19.53 -22.98
N ASP A 229 -2.38 -20.46 -22.06
CA ASP A 229 -3.61 -20.57 -21.23
C ASP A 229 -3.59 -19.65 -20.01
N ARG A 230 -2.43 -19.06 -19.65
CA ARG A 230 -2.27 -18.29 -18.40
C ARG A 230 -3.29 -17.16 -18.25
N TYR A 231 -3.49 -16.37 -19.31
CA TYR A 231 -4.47 -15.28 -19.28
C TYR A 231 -5.91 -15.78 -19.32
N ALA A 232 -6.19 -16.88 -20.05
CA ALA A 232 -7.51 -17.50 -20.07
C ALA A 232 -7.89 -18.03 -18.68
N VAL A 233 -6.98 -18.77 -18.01
CA VAL A 233 -7.15 -19.25 -16.64
C VAL A 233 -7.34 -18.08 -15.66
N ALA A 234 -6.53 -17.03 -15.75
CA ALA A 234 -6.67 -15.85 -14.89
C ALA A 234 -8.03 -15.14 -15.13
N THR A 235 -8.54 -15.15 -16.36
CA THR A 235 -9.83 -14.55 -16.72
C THR A 235 -11.00 -15.33 -16.15
N GLU A 236 -10.96 -16.65 -16.23
CA GLU A 236 -11.98 -17.52 -15.64
C GLU A 236 -12.01 -17.41 -14.11
N ILE A 237 -10.83 -17.32 -13.46
CA ILE A 237 -10.73 -17.07 -12.01
C ILE A 237 -11.33 -15.71 -11.67
N ALA A 238 -11.03 -14.68 -12.47
CA ALA A 238 -11.54 -13.34 -12.25
C ALA A 238 -13.05 -13.20 -12.50
N ALA A 239 -13.64 -14.10 -13.29
CA ALA A 239 -15.09 -14.18 -13.57
C ALA A 239 -15.90 -14.92 -12.49
N ARG A 240 -15.25 -15.39 -11.42
CA ARG A 240 -15.90 -16.05 -10.28
C ARG A 240 -16.93 -15.16 -9.58
N ASP A 241 -17.80 -15.78 -8.78
CA ASP A 241 -18.57 -15.01 -7.81
C ASP A 241 -17.69 -14.54 -6.66
N GLY A 242 -17.95 -13.34 -6.17
CA GLY A 242 -17.18 -12.73 -5.10
C GLY A 242 -16.00 -11.90 -5.60
N ARG A 243 -15.22 -11.38 -4.65
CA ARG A 243 -14.09 -10.49 -4.94
C ARG A 243 -12.78 -11.26 -4.99
N VAL A 244 -11.90 -10.87 -5.92
CA VAL A 244 -10.57 -11.45 -6.06
C VAL A 244 -9.51 -10.37 -6.26
N LEU A 245 -8.34 -10.58 -5.66
CA LEU A 245 -7.17 -9.75 -5.84
C LEU A 245 -6.13 -10.53 -6.66
N LEU A 246 -5.74 -9.97 -7.82
CA LEU A 246 -4.78 -10.57 -8.73
C LEU A 246 -3.47 -9.77 -8.71
N PHE A 247 -2.35 -10.43 -8.46
CA PHE A 247 -1.02 -9.83 -8.41
C PHE A 247 -0.25 -10.05 -9.69
N LEU A 248 0.34 -8.96 -10.21
CA LEU A 248 1.34 -8.96 -11.28
C LEU A 248 2.53 -8.07 -10.88
N ASP A 249 3.69 -8.35 -11.46
CA ASP A 249 4.92 -7.65 -11.10
C ASP A 249 5.02 -6.26 -11.75
N THR A 250 4.45 -6.07 -12.94
CA THR A 250 4.61 -4.84 -13.71
C THR A 250 3.34 -4.03 -13.87
N LYS A 251 3.46 -2.69 -13.86
CA LYS A 251 2.35 -1.77 -14.13
C LYS A 251 1.70 -2.04 -15.50
N HIS A 252 2.53 -2.34 -16.49
CA HIS A 252 2.06 -2.65 -17.83
C HIS A 252 1.24 -3.95 -17.87
N GLY A 253 1.72 -4.99 -17.19
CA GLY A 253 0.99 -6.27 -17.04
C GLY A 253 -0.36 -6.07 -16.35
N VAL A 254 -0.41 -5.27 -15.28
CA VAL A 254 -1.64 -4.90 -14.57
C VAL A 254 -2.64 -4.22 -15.52
N ASP A 255 -2.19 -3.21 -16.27
CA ASP A 255 -3.07 -2.50 -17.23
C ASP A 255 -3.51 -3.42 -18.39
N LEU A 256 -2.63 -4.30 -18.87
CA LEU A 256 -2.93 -5.25 -19.94
C LEU A 256 -3.97 -6.29 -19.51
N LEU A 257 -3.75 -6.94 -18.36
CA LEU A 257 -4.70 -7.93 -17.83
C LEU A 257 -6.04 -7.27 -17.50
N THR A 258 -6.06 -6.09 -16.89
CA THR A 258 -7.31 -5.37 -16.59
C THR A 258 -8.12 -5.10 -17.85
N ARG A 259 -7.48 -4.65 -18.94
CA ARG A 259 -8.17 -4.45 -20.24
C ARG A 259 -8.72 -5.75 -20.78
N HIS A 260 -7.94 -6.84 -20.72
CA HIS A 260 -8.36 -8.16 -21.18
C HIS A 260 -9.57 -8.66 -20.39
N LEU A 261 -9.55 -8.57 -19.06
CA LEU A 261 -10.66 -8.93 -18.19
C LEU A 261 -11.94 -8.15 -18.53
N ARG A 262 -11.84 -6.83 -18.69
CA ARG A 262 -12.99 -5.98 -19.06
C ARG A 262 -13.54 -6.30 -20.45
N ALA A 263 -12.66 -6.57 -21.42
CA ALA A 263 -13.08 -7.01 -22.76
C ALA A 263 -13.79 -8.37 -22.73
N SER A 264 -13.47 -9.22 -21.75
CA SER A 264 -14.13 -10.52 -21.53
C SER A 264 -15.39 -10.42 -20.67
N GLY A 265 -15.77 -9.21 -20.20
CA GLY A 265 -16.98 -8.99 -19.41
C GLY A 265 -16.81 -9.13 -17.91
N VAL A 266 -15.58 -9.05 -17.40
CA VAL A 266 -15.28 -9.07 -15.95
C VAL A 266 -15.14 -7.64 -15.41
N ALA A 267 -15.79 -7.33 -14.29
CA ALA A 267 -15.73 -6.03 -13.62
C ALA A 267 -14.37 -5.86 -12.93
N ALA A 268 -13.33 -5.53 -13.71
CA ALA A 268 -11.95 -5.41 -13.25
C ALA A 268 -11.45 -3.97 -13.21
N ALA A 269 -10.57 -3.66 -12.26
CA ALA A 269 -9.88 -2.38 -12.17
C ALA A 269 -8.40 -2.55 -11.81
N ALA A 270 -7.56 -1.62 -12.32
CA ALA A 270 -6.12 -1.61 -12.13
C ALA A 270 -5.70 -0.77 -10.93
N LEU A 271 -4.77 -1.29 -10.12
CA LEU A 271 -4.17 -0.58 -8.99
C LEU A 271 -2.64 -0.68 -9.03
N HIS A 272 -1.96 0.42 -9.35
CA HIS A 272 -0.50 0.51 -9.35
C HIS A 272 -0.02 1.96 -9.17
N SER A 273 1.27 2.15 -8.91
CA SER A 273 1.85 3.47 -8.61
C SER A 273 1.77 4.48 -9.77
N GLY A 274 1.45 4.04 -11.00
CA GLY A 274 1.19 4.91 -12.15
C GLY A 274 -0.20 5.57 -12.15
N LYS A 275 -1.13 5.13 -11.29
CA LYS A 275 -2.44 5.76 -11.12
C LYS A 275 -2.34 6.95 -10.16
N SER A 276 -3.08 8.03 -10.44
CA SER A 276 -3.17 9.16 -9.52
C SER A 276 -3.88 8.77 -8.21
N GLN A 277 -3.63 9.49 -7.12
CA GLN A 277 -4.26 9.18 -5.83
C GLN A 277 -5.80 9.20 -5.89
N PRO A 278 -6.46 10.16 -6.56
CA PRO A 278 -7.92 10.11 -6.72
C PRO A 278 -8.41 8.86 -7.46
N GLN A 279 -7.67 8.42 -8.49
CA GLN A 279 -8.01 7.19 -9.21
C GLN A 279 -7.89 5.96 -8.29
N ARG A 280 -6.82 5.86 -7.50
CA ARG A 280 -6.60 4.77 -6.55
C ARG A 280 -7.70 4.72 -5.50
N THR A 281 -8.02 5.86 -4.88
CA THR A 281 -9.11 5.98 -3.89
C THR A 281 -10.45 5.54 -4.48
N ARG A 282 -10.79 6.01 -5.68
CA ARG A 282 -12.02 5.61 -6.38
C ARG A 282 -12.04 4.11 -6.68
N THR A 283 -10.95 3.55 -7.20
CA THR A 283 -10.85 2.11 -7.51
C THR A 283 -11.07 1.27 -6.25
N LEU A 284 -10.47 1.65 -5.13
CA LEU A 284 -10.63 0.94 -3.87
C LEU A 284 -12.05 1.04 -3.31
N ALA A 285 -12.68 2.20 -3.41
CA ALA A 285 -14.09 2.37 -3.02
C ALA A 285 -15.00 1.46 -3.86
N GLN A 286 -14.86 1.48 -5.19
CA GLN A 286 -15.62 0.62 -6.10
C GLN A 286 -15.40 -0.88 -5.82
N PHE A 287 -14.18 -1.28 -5.42
CA PHE A 287 -13.88 -2.66 -5.06
C PHE A 287 -14.49 -3.04 -3.71
N LYS A 288 -14.47 -2.15 -2.71
CA LYS A 288 -15.13 -2.35 -1.41
C LYS A 288 -16.64 -2.48 -1.56
N GLU A 289 -17.25 -1.66 -2.40
CA GLU A 289 -18.69 -1.65 -2.69
C GLU A 289 -19.15 -2.78 -3.63
N GLY A 290 -18.22 -3.59 -4.16
CA GLY A 290 -18.54 -4.70 -5.07
C GLY A 290 -18.89 -4.28 -6.51
N GLN A 291 -18.77 -3.00 -6.86
CA GLN A 291 -18.91 -2.52 -8.25
C GLN A 291 -17.77 -3.04 -9.15
N VAL A 292 -16.61 -3.27 -8.58
CA VAL A 292 -15.46 -3.97 -9.15
C VAL A 292 -15.28 -5.26 -8.34
N THR A 293 -15.30 -6.40 -9.03
CA THR A 293 -15.12 -7.71 -8.39
C THR A 293 -13.69 -8.23 -8.47
N SER A 294 -12.92 -7.75 -9.46
CA SER A 294 -11.54 -8.19 -9.71
C SER A 294 -10.58 -7.00 -9.65
N LEU A 295 -9.76 -6.94 -8.59
CA LEU A 295 -8.73 -5.93 -8.45
C LEU A 295 -7.39 -6.48 -8.94
N VAL A 296 -6.82 -5.88 -9.99
CA VAL A 296 -5.53 -6.25 -10.55
C VAL A 296 -4.47 -5.27 -10.05
N ALA A 297 -3.46 -5.75 -9.33
CA ALA A 297 -2.53 -4.86 -8.63
C ALA A 297 -1.06 -5.28 -8.75
N THR A 298 -0.16 -4.31 -8.64
CA THR A 298 1.24 -4.59 -8.31
C THR A 298 1.42 -4.75 -6.81
N ASN A 299 2.44 -5.53 -6.39
CA ASN A 299 2.74 -5.80 -5.00
C ASN A 299 2.81 -4.50 -4.15
N VAL A 300 3.62 -3.54 -4.57
CA VAL A 300 3.77 -2.25 -3.86
C VAL A 300 2.45 -1.50 -3.70
N ALA A 301 1.57 -1.57 -4.69
CA ALA A 301 0.30 -0.84 -4.63
C ALA A 301 -0.76 -1.53 -3.78
N ALA A 302 -0.66 -2.84 -3.62
CA ALA A 302 -1.56 -3.63 -2.78
C ALA A 302 -1.07 -3.76 -1.32
N ARG A 303 0.19 -3.38 -1.04
CA ARG A 303 0.69 -3.29 0.35
C ARG A 303 -0.13 -2.26 1.13
N GLY A 304 -0.44 -2.60 2.38
CA GLY A 304 -1.24 -1.72 3.24
C GLY A 304 -2.73 -1.62 2.88
N LEU A 305 -3.22 -2.39 1.87
CA LEU A 305 -4.65 -2.45 1.59
C LEU A 305 -5.36 -3.29 2.65
N HIS A 306 -6.25 -2.67 3.39
CA HIS A 306 -7.26 -3.39 4.15
C HIS A 306 -8.49 -3.55 3.24
N VAL A 307 -8.54 -4.68 2.56
CA VAL A 307 -9.75 -5.16 1.91
C VAL A 307 -10.19 -6.37 2.70
N ASP A 308 -11.28 -6.23 3.42
CA ASP A 308 -11.89 -7.31 4.17
C ASP A 308 -12.70 -8.19 3.22
N ASP A 309 -12.94 -9.44 3.63
CA ASP A 309 -13.75 -10.41 2.89
C ASP A 309 -13.17 -10.86 1.53
N LEU A 310 -11.85 -10.90 1.38
CA LEU A 310 -11.23 -11.61 0.28
C LEU A 310 -11.03 -13.08 0.67
N ASP A 311 -11.75 -13.96 -0.02
CA ASP A 311 -11.60 -15.40 0.12
C ASP A 311 -10.55 -15.97 -0.86
N LEU A 312 -10.19 -15.23 -1.91
CA LEU A 312 -9.20 -15.66 -2.90
C LEU A 312 -8.19 -14.55 -3.25
N VAL A 313 -6.93 -14.93 -3.22
CA VAL A 313 -5.81 -14.15 -3.76
C VAL A 313 -5.12 -14.95 -4.86
N VAL A 314 -4.79 -14.30 -5.97
CA VAL A 314 -4.14 -14.94 -7.11
C VAL A 314 -2.82 -14.25 -7.45
N ASN A 315 -1.72 -14.96 -7.34
CA ASN A 315 -0.45 -14.55 -7.90
C ASN A 315 -0.41 -14.95 -9.37
N VAL A 316 -0.80 -14.04 -10.26
CA VAL A 316 -0.69 -14.25 -11.70
C VAL A 316 0.78 -14.29 -12.09
N ASP A 317 1.60 -13.37 -11.55
CA ASP A 317 3.05 -13.51 -11.53
C ASP A 317 3.50 -14.03 -10.17
N PRO A 318 4.29 -15.15 -10.10
CA PRO A 318 4.78 -15.70 -8.84
C PRO A 318 5.59 -14.66 -8.05
N ALA A 319 5.49 -14.69 -6.73
CA ALA A 319 6.39 -13.92 -5.88
C ALA A 319 7.84 -14.41 -6.04
N THR A 320 8.79 -13.50 -6.02
CA THR A 320 10.22 -13.80 -6.20
C THR A 320 10.95 -14.04 -4.87
N ASP A 321 10.32 -13.70 -3.75
CA ASP A 321 10.87 -13.91 -2.41
C ASP A 321 9.78 -14.35 -1.41
N PRO A 322 10.17 -15.04 -0.30
CA PRO A 322 9.25 -15.57 0.69
C PRO A 322 8.40 -14.49 1.38
N LYS A 323 8.99 -13.33 1.64
CA LYS A 323 8.33 -12.23 2.35
C LYS A 323 7.23 -11.60 1.50
N ASP A 324 7.50 -11.37 0.22
CA ASP A 324 6.49 -10.93 -0.75
C ASP A 324 5.34 -11.92 -0.85
N TYR A 325 5.65 -13.22 -0.90
CA TYR A 325 4.63 -14.26 -0.90
C TYR A 325 3.70 -14.16 0.30
N LEU A 326 4.25 -14.06 1.51
CA LEU A 326 3.47 -13.95 2.75
C LEU A 326 2.64 -12.66 2.81
N HIS A 327 3.20 -11.54 2.32
CA HIS A 327 2.47 -10.27 2.25
C HIS A 327 1.29 -10.30 1.29
N ARG A 328 1.42 -11.00 0.15
CA ARG A 328 0.31 -11.24 -0.79
C ARG A 328 -0.72 -12.19 -0.17
N ALA A 329 -0.27 -13.29 0.41
CA ALA A 329 -1.13 -14.27 1.08
C ALA A 329 -1.94 -13.64 2.23
N GLY A 330 -1.33 -12.74 3.01
CA GLY A 330 -2.00 -12.03 4.10
C GLY A 330 -3.09 -11.04 3.66
N ARG A 331 -3.46 -10.98 2.36
CA ARG A 331 -4.64 -10.24 1.89
C ARG A 331 -5.93 -11.07 1.99
N THR A 332 -5.86 -12.36 2.26
CA THR A 332 -7.00 -13.25 2.54
C THR A 332 -6.94 -13.79 3.96
N ALA A 333 -7.90 -14.59 4.36
CA ALA A 333 -7.99 -15.23 5.68
C ALA A 333 -7.96 -14.22 6.86
N ARG A 334 -8.74 -13.16 6.76
CA ARG A 334 -8.86 -12.14 7.81
C ARG A 334 -10.11 -12.34 8.66
N ALA A 335 -10.11 -11.74 9.85
CA ALA A 335 -11.25 -11.77 10.78
C ALA A 335 -11.76 -13.18 11.12
N GLY A 336 -10.87 -14.18 11.18
CA GLY A 336 -11.26 -15.57 11.55
C GLY A 336 -11.84 -16.40 10.40
N ARG A 337 -11.85 -15.91 9.17
CA ARG A 337 -12.32 -16.64 7.97
C ARG A 337 -11.17 -17.41 7.30
N SER A 338 -11.48 -18.55 6.69
CA SER A 338 -10.55 -19.28 5.81
C SER A 338 -10.31 -18.50 4.52
N GLY A 339 -9.19 -18.76 3.86
CA GLY A 339 -8.85 -18.12 2.59
C GLY A 339 -8.06 -19.04 1.67
N THR A 340 -8.03 -18.72 0.39
CA THR A 340 -7.29 -19.47 -0.62
C THR A 340 -6.28 -18.56 -1.30
N VAL A 341 -5.06 -19.06 -1.47
CA VAL A 341 -4.01 -18.42 -2.26
C VAL A 341 -3.65 -19.31 -3.42
N VAL A 342 -3.76 -18.81 -4.61
CA VAL A 342 -3.42 -19.49 -5.86
C VAL A 342 -2.22 -18.81 -6.50
N THR A 343 -1.22 -19.58 -6.89
CA THR A 343 -0.07 -19.08 -7.67
C THR A 343 -0.05 -19.78 -9.03
N LEU A 344 -0.14 -18.99 -10.10
CA LEU A 344 -0.05 -19.50 -11.46
C LEU A 344 1.42 -19.57 -11.88
N VAL A 345 1.87 -20.73 -12.34
CA VAL A 345 3.25 -20.96 -12.78
C VAL A 345 3.31 -21.64 -14.14
N LEU A 346 4.28 -21.26 -14.93
CA LEU A 346 4.66 -22.05 -16.10
C LEU A 346 5.47 -23.27 -15.66
N PRO A 347 5.51 -24.37 -16.46
CA PRO A 347 6.24 -25.58 -16.10
C PRO A 347 7.69 -25.32 -15.68
N GLY A 348 8.40 -24.40 -16.37
CA GLY A 348 9.77 -24.02 -16.04
C GLY A 348 9.95 -23.24 -14.75
N GLN A 349 8.91 -22.53 -14.27
CA GLN A 349 8.93 -21.72 -13.03
C GLN A 349 8.61 -22.53 -11.77
N ARG A 350 8.05 -23.75 -11.94
CA ARG A 350 7.52 -24.55 -10.82
C ARG A 350 8.51 -24.76 -9.70
N ARG A 351 9.77 -25.15 -10.03
CA ARG A 351 10.78 -25.50 -9.02
C ARG A 351 11.15 -24.29 -8.17
N GLU A 352 11.45 -23.18 -8.83
CA GLU A 352 11.83 -21.93 -8.16
C GLU A 352 10.70 -21.39 -7.27
N THR A 353 9.47 -21.33 -7.80
CA THR A 353 8.31 -20.88 -7.03
C THR A 353 8.00 -21.81 -5.84
N SER A 354 8.13 -23.14 -6.02
CA SER A 354 7.96 -24.08 -4.90
C SER A 354 9.00 -23.85 -3.81
N GLN A 355 10.25 -23.50 -4.17
CA GLN A 355 11.29 -23.18 -3.21
C GLN A 355 10.96 -21.93 -2.41
N VAL A 356 10.54 -20.84 -3.09
CA VAL A 356 10.09 -19.60 -2.43
C VAL A 356 8.97 -19.87 -1.42
N MET A 357 8.01 -20.73 -1.78
CA MET A 357 6.92 -21.10 -0.86
C MET A 357 7.41 -21.95 0.32
N THR A 358 8.34 -22.87 0.09
CA THR A 358 8.96 -23.66 1.16
C THR A 358 9.76 -22.79 2.12
N ASP A 359 10.52 -21.84 1.59
CA ASP A 359 11.28 -20.87 2.40
C ASP A 359 10.35 -19.91 3.19
N ALA A 360 9.09 -19.78 2.76
CA ALA A 360 8.01 -19.09 3.48
C ALA A 360 7.27 -20.00 4.48
N ASP A 361 7.76 -21.21 4.73
CA ASP A 361 7.11 -22.25 5.56
C ASP A 361 5.70 -22.64 5.05
N VAL A 362 5.54 -22.67 3.72
CA VAL A 362 4.29 -23.01 3.04
C VAL A 362 4.47 -24.23 2.15
N THR A 363 3.63 -25.23 2.33
CA THR A 363 3.55 -26.42 1.46
C THR A 363 2.32 -26.32 0.56
N PRO A 364 2.47 -25.98 -0.74
CA PRO A 364 1.32 -25.83 -1.64
C PRO A 364 0.80 -27.17 -2.18
N LYS A 365 -0.49 -27.23 -2.47
CA LYS A 365 -1.07 -28.29 -3.30
C LYS A 365 -0.77 -28.00 -4.76
N VAL A 366 0.02 -28.86 -5.42
CA VAL A 366 0.44 -28.67 -6.83
C VAL A 366 -0.54 -29.34 -7.76
N THR A 367 -1.15 -28.60 -8.66
CA THR A 367 -2.13 -29.09 -9.63
C THR A 367 -1.83 -28.57 -11.03
N LYS A 368 -1.92 -29.42 -12.05
CA LYS A 368 -1.88 -28.97 -13.45
C LYS A 368 -3.31 -28.62 -13.87
N VAL A 369 -3.49 -27.46 -14.48
CA VAL A 369 -4.81 -27.00 -14.94
C VAL A 369 -4.74 -26.32 -16.31
N ARG A 370 -5.87 -26.39 -17.02
CA ARG A 370 -6.12 -25.67 -18.25
C ARG A 370 -7.42 -24.85 -18.13
N SER A 371 -7.60 -23.90 -19.04
CA SER A 371 -8.85 -23.18 -19.20
C SER A 371 -10.02 -24.16 -19.42
N GLY A 372 -11.16 -23.95 -18.75
CA GLY A 372 -12.36 -24.78 -18.84
C GLY A 372 -12.35 -26.08 -18.03
N GLU A 373 -11.28 -26.42 -17.31
CA GLU A 373 -11.23 -27.64 -16.51
C GLU A 373 -12.02 -27.50 -15.19
N ALA A 374 -12.78 -28.56 -14.84
CA ALA A 374 -13.56 -28.61 -13.61
C ALA A 374 -12.71 -28.42 -12.34
N GLU A 375 -11.47 -28.89 -12.35
CA GLU A 375 -10.53 -28.76 -11.23
C GLU A 375 -10.16 -27.30 -10.97
N LEU A 376 -10.03 -26.45 -12.01
CA LEU A 376 -9.84 -25.01 -11.86
C LEU A 376 -11.03 -24.39 -11.13
N SER A 377 -12.25 -24.71 -11.56
CA SER A 377 -13.48 -24.23 -10.92
C SER A 377 -13.61 -24.70 -9.47
N ARG A 378 -13.24 -25.96 -9.18
CA ARG A 378 -13.28 -26.52 -7.84
C ARG A 378 -12.35 -25.81 -6.86
N ILE A 379 -11.14 -25.44 -7.31
CA ILE A 379 -10.14 -24.78 -6.46
C ILE A 379 -10.44 -23.30 -6.28
N THR A 380 -10.87 -22.62 -7.35
CA THR A 380 -10.88 -21.15 -7.39
C THR A 380 -12.29 -20.56 -7.50
N GLY A 381 -13.30 -21.35 -7.74
CA GLY A 381 -14.62 -20.89 -8.12
C GLY A 381 -14.67 -20.29 -9.55
N ALA A 382 -13.66 -20.57 -10.39
CA ALA A 382 -13.57 -20.06 -11.76
C ALA A 382 -14.82 -20.34 -12.58
N ARG A 383 -15.22 -19.37 -13.41
CA ARG A 383 -16.38 -19.44 -14.31
C ARG A 383 -16.03 -18.92 -15.70
N THR A 384 -16.79 -19.37 -16.67
CA THR A 384 -16.73 -18.80 -18.02
C THR A 384 -17.15 -17.33 -17.95
N PRO A 385 -16.31 -16.38 -18.44
CA PRO A 385 -16.67 -14.96 -18.50
C PRO A 385 -17.83 -14.73 -19.46
N SER A 386 -18.60 -13.66 -19.27
CA SER A 386 -19.80 -13.36 -20.07
C SER A 386 -19.50 -13.11 -21.55
N GLY A 387 -18.25 -12.80 -21.89
CA GLY A 387 -17.83 -12.44 -23.26
C GLY A 387 -18.38 -11.09 -23.75
N ARG A 388 -19.15 -10.37 -22.93
CA ARG A 388 -19.72 -9.06 -23.28
C ARG A 388 -18.81 -7.97 -22.70
N PRO A 389 -18.10 -7.18 -23.54
CA PRO A 389 -17.22 -6.14 -23.07
C PRO A 389 -17.94 -5.15 -22.15
N LEU A 390 -17.30 -4.79 -21.03
CA LEU A 390 -17.81 -3.73 -20.15
C LEU A 390 -17.30 -2.38 -20.65
N ASP A 391 -18.20 -1.59 -21.24
CA ASP A 391 -17.92 -0.25 -21.70
C ASP A 391 -17.69 0.70 -20.53
N GLY A 392 -16.70 1.61 -20.66
CA GLY A 392 -16.49 2.72 -19.71
C GLY A 392 -15.25 2.66 -18.82
N GLY A 393 -14.18 1.93 -19.18
CA GLY A 393 -12.84 2.22 -18.65
C GLY A 393 -12.30 3.52 -19.27
N PRO A 394 -11.38 4.26 -18.60
CA PRO A 394 -10.76 5.45 -19.20
C PRO A 394 -10.23 5.08 -20.59
N ALA A 395 -10.66 5.83 -21.62
CA ALA A 395 -10.24 5.61 -22.99
C ALA A 395 -8.70 5.56 -23.03
N ALA A 396 -8.15 4.46 -23.54
CA ALA A 396 -6.73 4.38 -23.81
C ALA A 396 -6.34 5.56 -24.71
N PRO A 397 -5.22 6.25 -24.49
CA PRO A 397 -4.74 7.24 -25.44
C PRO A 397 -4.62 6.55 -26.80
N ARG A 398 -5.32 7.08 -27.79
CA ARG A 398 -5.25 6.58 -29.16
C ARG A 398 -3.78 6.53 -29.56
N PRO A 399 -3.27 5.42 -30.12
CA PRO A 399 -1.92 5.38 -30.65
C PRO A 399 -1.80 6.50 -31.69
N LYS A 400 -0.84 7.37 -31.54
CA LYS A 400 -0.52 8.36 -32.56
C LYS A 400 -0.08 7.58 -33.79
N ASN A 401 -0.93 7.55 -34.82
CA ASN A 401 -0.64 6.93 -36.09
C ASN A 401 0.56 7.66 -36.73
N HIS A 402 1.73 7.03 -36.69
CA HIS A 402 2.92 7.48 -37.39
C HIS A 402 2.97 7.09 -38.86
N ASN A 403 1.83 6.72 -39.46
CA ASN A 403 1.71 6.47 -40.90
C ASN A 403 0.82 7.54 -41.53
N ALA A 404 1.33 8.75 -41.67
CA ALA A 404 0.85 9.66 -42.69
C ALA A 404 1.65 9.38 -43.98
N PRO A 405 1.02 9.07 -45.12
CA PRO A 405 1.74 8.87 -46.38
C PRO A 405 2.33 10.19 -46.85
N PHE A 406 3.61 10.15 -47.19
CA PHE A 406 4.33 11.20 -47.92
C PHE A 406 3.55 11.52 -49.21
N ARG A 407 2.87 12.65 -49.30
CA ARG A 407 2.37 13.19 -50.56
C ARG A 407 3.50 14.01 -51.22
N GLY A 408 3.83 13.56 -52.43
CA GLY A 408 4.90 14.07 -53.25
C GLY A 408 4.79 15.54 -53.64
N LEU A 409 5.96 16.05 -53.99
CA LEU A 409 6.20 17.33 -54.58
C LEU A 409 5.31 17.61 -55.81
N GLY A 410 4.58 18.71 -55.77
CA GLY A 410 3.96 19.36 -56.92
C GLY A 410 4.56 20.77 -57.07
N THR A 411 5.00 21.03 -58.26
CA THR A 411 5.74 22.14 -58.81
C THR A 411 5.21 23.56 -58.54
N ALA A 412 6.13 24.49 -58.53
CA ALA A 412 6.06 25.92 -58.32
C ALA A 412 5.03 26.69 -59.17
N LYS A 413 4.52 27.83 -58.65
CA LYS A 413 4.53 29.17 -59.28
C LYS A 413 4.16 30.26 -58.30
N ASP A 414 5.04 31.21 -58.24
CA ASP A 414 4.98 32.67 -58.01
C ASP A 414 3.80 33.34 -57.26
N ALA A 415 4.12 34.06 -56.17
CA ALA A 415 3.93 35.51 -56.07
C ALA A 415 4.31 36.07 -54.67
N SER A 416 5.25 36.95 -54.67
CA SER A 416 5.58 38.14 -53.88
C SER A 416 4.77 38.52 -52.63
N GLY A 417 5.48 38.94 -51.54
CA GLY A 417 4.93 39.83 -50.52
C GLY A 417 5.54 39.68 -49.14
N GLY A 418 6.37 40.58 -48.75
CA GLY A 418 7.20 40.89 -47.62
C GLY A 418 6.72 40.67 -46.18
N SER A 419 7.72 40.66 -45.38
CA SER A 419 7.93 41.34 -44.09
C SER A 419 8.51 40.45 -42.99
N GLY A 420 9.50 40.96 -42.33
CA GLY A 420 10.45 40.34 -41.43
C GLY A 420 9.90 39.82 -40.10
N GLY A 421 10.57 38.81 -39.60
CA GLY A 421 10.41 38.28 -38.27
C GLY A 421 11.73 37.72 -37.74
N ARG A 422 12.25 38.33 -36.69
CA ARG A 422 13.52 38.03 -36.02
C ARG A 422 13.57 36.56 -35.49
N PRO A 423 14.72 35.90 -35.47
CA PRO A 423 14.87 34.56 -34.93
C PRO A 423 14.91 34.54 -33.39
N SER A 424 14.24 33.57 -32.80
CA SER A 424 14.10 33.40 -31.36
C SER A 424 15.36 32.81 -30.71
N ARG A 425 15.68 33.29 -29.49
CA ARG A 425 16.86 33.02 -28.66
C ARG A 425 17.01 31.54 -28.16
N ARG A 426 16.29 30.56 -28.67
CA ARG A 426 16.34 29.18 -28.17
C ARG A 426 17.34 28.22 -28.85
N SER A 427 18.02 28.65 -29.90
CA SER A 427 18.99 27.82 -30.64
C SER A 427 20.45 27.92 -30.15
N SER A 428 20.81 28.89 -29.30
CA SER A 428 22.19 29.09 -28.85
C SER A 428 22.61 28.27 -27.62
N GLU A 429 21.67 27.90 -26.74
CA GLU A 429 22.00 27.12 -25.54
C GLU A 429 22.22 25.64 -25.84
N ALA A 430 21.48 25.06 -26.77
CA ALA A 430 21.64 23.65 -27.17
C ALA A 430 23.04 23.40 -27.84
N ARG A 431 23.58 24.41 -28.52
CA ARG A 431 24.91 24.33 -29.17
C ARG A 431 26.06 24.38 -28.17
N LYS A 432 25.93 25.18 -27.11
CA LYS A 432 26.94 25.29 -26.04
C LYS A 432 27.01 24.04 -25.17
N LEU A 433 25.90 23.33 -24.96
CA LEU A 433 25.86 22.09 -24.18
C LEU A 433 26.50 20.92 -24.95
N ALA A 434 26.41 20.90 -26.29
CA ALA A 434 27.01 19.87 -27.12
C ALA A 434 28.54 20.01 -27.19
N GLU A 435 29.06 21.25 -27.25
CA GLU A 435 30.50 21.52 -27.26
C GLU A 435 31.18 21.19 -25.91
N ALA A 436 30.50 21.50 -24.77
CA ALA A 436 31.02 21.16 -23.44
C ALA A 436 31.14 19.63 -23.21
N ARG A 437 30.23 18.82 -23.77
CA ARG A 437 30.31 17.35 -23.70
C ARG A 437 31.42 16.75 -24.54
N ARG A 438 31.80 17.40 -25.63
CA ARG A 438 32.91 16.95 -26.51
C ARG A 438 34.28 17.22 -25.87
N ALA A 439 34.43 18.36 -25.17
CA ALA A 439 35.66 18.71 -24.48
C ALA A 439 35.95 17.82 -23.24
N ALA A 440 34.89 17.34 -22.55
CA ALA A 440 35.03 16.46 -21.39
C ALA A 440 35.45 15.02 -21.76
N ARG A 441 35.21 14.60 -23.01
CA ARG A 441 35.55 13.25 -23.50
C ARG A 441 37.04 13.10 -23.92
N VAL A 442 37.68 14.23 -24.26
CA VAL A 442 39.09 14.25 -24.68
C VAL A 442 40.04 14.25 -23.45
N ARG A 443 39.59 14.63 -22.26
CA ARG A 443 40.41 14.66 -21.03
C ARG A 443 40.39 13.38 -20.19
N ARG A 444 39.69 12.32 -20.64
CA ARG A 444 39.69 11.00 -19.96
C ARG A 444 40.30 9.86 -20.76
N GLY A 445 41.05 10.15 -21.76
CA GLY A 445 41.76 9.17 -22.59
C GLY A 445 43.19 9.62 -22.86
N GLY A 446 43.94 9.83 -21.79
CA GLY A 446 45.38 10.04 -21.81
C GLY A 446 45.94 9.61 -20.45
#